data_73b48f58bb0e9e64ccbbdccd11fabdf9
#
_entry.id   73b48f58bb0e9e64ccbbdccd11fabdf9
#
_cell.length_a   1.000
_cell.length_b   1.000
_cell.length_c   1.000
_cell.angle_alpha   90.00
_cell.angle_beta   90.00
_cell.angle_gamma   90.00
#
_symmetry.space_group_name_H-M   'P 1'
#
loop_
_entity.id
_entity.type
_entity.pdbx_description
1 polymer ?
#
loop_
_entity_poly.entity_id
_entity_poly.type
_entity_poly.pdbx_seq_one_letter_code
_entity_poly.pdbx_strand_id
1 'polypeptide(L)'
;MKKRISLLIVLTMMVSLTGCNPKKTTMDHYLENVDAKYAYNISKTLAEDDDLLSNELGYRSAGSDAEHKAADYIEKEMGKIGLETEKIPVTVDKWQFNSASLKIEGTDIQMMPASYQLSGTSKEGIVAEMVDVGNGTAADYEGKDVEGKIVL
;
A
#
# COMPACT_ATOMS: atom_id res chain seq x y z
N MET A 1 64.82 1.64 -39.61
CA MET A 1 64.03 0.40 -39.30
C MET A 1 63.54 0.34 -37.87
N LYS A 2 64.35 0.58 -36.84
CA LYS A 2 63.92 0.49 -35.40
C LYS A 2 62.76 1.42 -35.02
N LYS A 3 62.65 2.65 -35.52
CA LYS A 3 61.51 3.57 -35.20
C LYS A 3 60.18 3.15 -35.80
N ARG A 4 60.17 2.48 -36.96
CA ARG A 4 58.92 2.00 -37.59
C ARG A 4 58.36 0.75 -36.93
N ILE A 5 59.23 -0.12 -36.37
CA ILE A 5 58.84 -1.31 -35.64
C ILE A 5 58.24 -0.91 -34.30
N SER A 6 58.81 0.10 -33.59
CA SER A 6 58.27 0.62 -32.33
C SER A 6 56.87 1.23 -32.48
N LEU A 7 56.62 1.96 -33.60
CA LEU A 7 55.29 2.54 -33.89
C LEU A 7 54.22 1.48 -34.17
N LEU A 8 54.58 0.37 -34.84
CA LEU A 8 53.67 -0.75 -35.13
C LEU A 8 53.30 -1.51 -33.86
N ILE A 9 54.19 -1.70 -32.93
CA ILE A 9 53.94 -2.37 -31.63
C ILE A 9 53.02 -1.52 -30.75
N VAL A 10 53.17 -0.20 -30.72
CA VAL A 10 52.28 0.70 -29.98
C VAL A 10 50.87 0.72 -30.59
N LEU A 11 50.76 0.69 -31.94
CA LEU A 11 49.46 0.67 -32.62
C LEU A 11 48.71 -0.66 -32.41
N THR A 12 49.40 -1.79 -32.38
CA THR A 12 48.78 -3.11 -32.06
C THR A 12 48.36 -3.23 -30.59
N MET A 13 49.12 -2.63 -29.66
CA MET A 13 48.69 -2.56 -28.24
C MET A 13 47.47 -1.66 -28.02
N MET A 14 47.32 -0.57 -28.74
CA MET A 14 46.11 0.28 -28.66
C MET A 14 44.83 -0.40 -29.19
N VAL A 15 44.95 -1.25 -30.20
CA VAL A 15 43.79 -1.99 -30.74
C VAL A 15 43.32 -3.10 -29.82
N SER A 16 44.19 -3.66 -28.96
CA SER A 16 43.81 -4.71 -28.02
C SER A 16 43.10 -4.21 -26.75
N LEU A 17 43.08 -2.87 -26.49
CA LEU A 17 42.41 -2.27 -25.35
C LEU A 17 40.93 -1.92 -25.61
N THR A 18 40.44 -2.03 -26.83
CA THR A 18 39.08 -1.65 -27.21
C THR A 18 38.08 -2.84 -27.21
N GLY A 19 38.48 -4.01 -26.75
CA GLY A 19 37.76 -5.28 -26.99
C GLY A 19 37.01 -5.91 -25.79
N CYS A 20 36.96 -5.28 -24.63
CA CYS A 20 36.16 -5.81 -23.51
C CYS A 20 34.90 -4.96 -23.29
N ASN A 21 33.94 -5.06 -24.19
CA ASN A 21 32.57 -4.72 -23.81
C ASN A 21 32.05 -5.88 -22.94
N PRO A 22 31.78 -5.68 -21.66
CA PRO A 22 31.23 -6.75 -20.82
C PRO A 22 29.90 -7.19 -21.48
N LYS A 23 29.77 -8.48 -21.77
CA LYS A 23 28.50 -9.03 -22.26
C LYS A 23 27.46 -8.72 -21.20
N LYS A 24 26.38 -8.04 -21.61
CA LYS A 24 25.23 -7.81 -20.74
C LYS A 24 24.73 -9.15 -20.18
N THR A 25 24.52 -9.19 -18.89
CA THR A 25 23.93 -10.35 -18.21
C THR A 25 22.42 -10.38 -18.45
N THR A 26 21.77 -11.49 -18.16
CA THR A 26 20.31 -11.59 -18.17
C THR A 26 19.69 -10.56 -17.22
N MET A 27 20.35 -10.29 -16.09
CA MET A 27 19.92 -9.26 -15.13
C MET A 27 19.98 -7.85 -15.71
N ASP A 28 21.04 -7.51 -16.47
CA ASP A 28 21.16 -6.20 -17.12
C ASP A 28 20.02 -5.99 -18.12
N HIS A 29 19.70 -7.01 -18.93
CA HIS A 29 18.56 -6.96 -19.84
C HIS A 29 17.23 -6.81 -19.12
N TYR A 30 17.05 -7.49 -17.98
CA TYR A 30 15.83 -7.35 -17.15
C TYR A 30 15.69 -5.93 -16.63
N LEU A 31 16.75 -5.37 -16.01
CA LEU A 31 16.73 -4.05 -15.41
C LEU A 31 16.52 -2.91 -16.43
N GLU A 32 17.03 -3.07 -17.65
CA GLU A 32 16.81 -2.10 -18.74
C GLU A 32 15.34 -2.03 -19.19
N ASN A 33 14.56 -3.07 -18.96
CA ASN A 33 13.15 -3.14 -19.34
C ASN A 33 12.19 -2.85 -18.16
N VAL A 34 12.72 -2.59 -16.95
CA VAL A 34 11.90 -2.18 -15.80
C VAL A 34 11.50 -0.71 -15.94
N ASP A 35 10.23 -0.45 -16.11
CA ASP A 35 9.66 0.91 -16.07
C ASP A 35 9.17 1.24 -14.65
N ALA A 36 10.08 1.80 -13.84
CA ALA A 36 9.78 2.21 -12.48
C ALA A 36 8.71 3.32 -12.43
N LYS A 37 8.63 4.17 -13.47
CA LYS A 37 7.61 5.22 -13.55
C LYS A 37 6.22 4.65 -13.80
N TYR A 38 6.14 3.63 -14.67
CA TYR A 38 4.89 2.91 -14.90
C TYR A 38 4.40 2.24 -13.61
N ALA A 39 5.28 1.50 -12.90
CA ALA A 39 4.95 0.87 -11.64
C ALA A 39 4.50 1.88 -10.56
N TYR A 40 5.22 3.00 -10.44
CA TYR A 40 4.85 4.09 -9.55
C TYR A 40 3.47 4.68 -9.88
N ASN A 41 3.18 4.91 -11.16
CA ASN A 41 1.89 5.47 -11.59
C ASN A 41 0.72 4.53 -11.29
N ILE A 42 0.89 3.21 -11.45
CA ILE A 42 -0.13 2.24 -11.05
C ILE A 42 -0.38 2.31 -9.54
N SER A 43 0.68 2.29 -8.74
CA SER A 43 0.58 2.39 -7.28
C SER A 43 -0.09 3.69 -6.85
N LYS A 44 0.27 4.80 -7.50
CA LYS A 44 -0.31 6.12 -7.24
C LYS A 44 -1.80 6.13 -7.56
N THR A 45 -2.21 5.64 -8.72
CA THR A 45 -3.63 5.54 -9.10
C THR A 45 -4.42 4.71 -8.09
N LEU A 46 -3.90 3.55 -7.69
CA LEU A 46 -4.56 2.70 -6.69
C LEU A 46 -4.66 3.34 -5.29
N ALA A 47 -3.80 4.30 -4.96
CA ALA A 47 -3.74 4.94 -3.65
C ALA A 47 -4.47 6.30 -3.58
N GLU A 48 -4.62 6.99 -4.70
CA GLU A 48 -5.07 8.39 -4.72
C GLU A 48 -6.33 8.62 -5.58
N ASP A 49 -6.74 7.66 -6.42
CA ASP A 49 -7.93 7.82 -7.27
C ASP A 49 -9.20 7.58 -6.45
N ASP A 50 -10.00 8.62 -6.26
CA ASP A 50 -11.22 8.59 -5.46
C ASP A 50 -12.23 7.56 -5.96
N ASP A 51 -12.27 7.25 -7.26
CA ASP A 51 -13.13 6.20 -7.83
C ASP A 51 -12.71 4.79 -7.40
N LEU A 52 -11.45 4.62 -7.00
CA LEU A 52 -10.88 3.36 -6.53
C LEU A 52 -10.81 3.26 -5.01
N LEU A 53 -11.31 4.27 -4.29
CA LEU A 53 -11.34 4.32 -2.82
C LEU A 53 -12.78 4.27 -2.31
N SER A 54 -12.99 3.68 -1.15
CA SER A 54 -14.32 3.47 -0.59
C SER A 54 -14.93 4.70 0.05
N ASN A 55 -14.09 5.69 0.44
CA ASN A 55 -14.49 6.92 1.10
C ASN A 55 -13.33 7.92 1.17
N GLU A 56 -13.60 9.11 1.74
CA GLU A 56 -12.63 10.18 1.95
C GLU A 56 -11.46 9.80 2.87
N LEU A 57 -11.55 8.70 3.61
CA LEU A 57 -10.48 8.20 4.48
C LEU A 57 -9.40 7.43 3.72
N GLY A 58 -9.57 7.22 2.41
CA GLY A 58 -8.54 6.67 1.54
C GLY A 58 -8.29 5.19 1.69
N TYR A 59 -9.29 4.39 2.10
CA TYR A 59 -9.16 2.94 2.12
C TYR A 59 -10.16 2.24 1.19
N ARG A 60 -9.96 0.96 1.00
CA ARG A 60 -10.73 0.08 0.14
C ARG A 60 -11.04 -1.20 0.91
N SER A 61 -12.31 -1.38 1.27
CA SER A 61 -12.72 -2.60 1.98
C SER A 61 -13.07 -3.72 1.02
N ALA A 62 -12.81 -4.97 1.45
CA ALA A 62 -13.19 -6.15 0.69
C ALA A 62 -14.70 -6.19 0.41
N GLY A 63 -15.10 -6.60 -0.80
CA GLY A 63 -16.49 -6.65 -1.25
C GLY A 63 -17.12 -5.27 -1.50
N SER A 64 -16.34 -4.17 -1.51
CA SER A 64 -16.83 -2.84 -1.86
C SER A 64 -16.81 -2.62 -3.38
N ASP A 65 -17.60 -1.64 -3.85
CA ASP A 65 -17.58 -1.25 -5.26
C ASP A 65 -16.21 -0.70 -5.68
N ALA A 66 -15.49 -0.04 -4.76
CA ALA A 66 -14.13 0.44 -4.98
C ALA A 66 -13.12 -0.71 -5.15
N GLU A 67 -13.28 -1.80 -4.40
CA GLU A 67 -12.47 -3.01 -4.56
C GLU A 67 -12.68 -3.63 -5.94
N HIS A 68 -13.92 -3.77 -6.39
CA HIS A 68 -14.25 -4.28 -7.73
C HIS A 68 -13.68 -3.39 -8.84
N LYS A 69 -13.82 -2.07 -8.73
CA LYS A 69 -13.23 -1.11 -9.69
C LYS A 69 -11.70 -1.19 -9.71
N ALA A 70 -11.06 -1.37 -8.56
CA ALA A 70 -9.62 -1.55 -8.49
C ALA A 70 -9.17 -2.87 -9.15
N ALA A 71 -9.93 -3.95 -8.97
CA ALA A 71 -9.69 -5.21 -9.67
C ALA A 71 -9.82 -5.06 -11.19
N ASP A 72 -10.86 -4.33 -11.68
CA ASP A 72 -11.02 -4.02 -13.10
C ASP A 72 -9.87 -3.18 -13.65
N TYR A 73 -9.39 -2.20 -12.87
CA TYR A 73 -8.22 -1.40 -13.23
C TYR A 73 -6.97 -2.26 -13.38
N ILE A 74 -6.70 -3.14 -12.39
CA ILE A 74 -5.54 -4.04 -12.41
C ILE A 74 -5.63 -4.99 -13.62
N GLU A 75 -6.77 -5.60 -13.88
CA GLU A 75 -6.99 -6.48 -15.03
C GLU A 75 -6.69 -5.75 -16.35
N LYS A 76 -7.17 -4.51 -16.50
CA LYS A 76 -6.89 -3.67 -17.67
C LYS A 76 -5.40 -3.37 -17.84
N GLU A 77 -4.70 -3.03 -16.75
CA GLU A 77 -3.25 -2.76 -16.80
C GLU A 77 -2.46 -4.02 -17.16
N MET A 78 -2.84 -5.18 -16.61
CA MET A 78 -2.24 -6.47 -16.97
C MET A 78 -2.45 -6.82 -18.45
N GLY A 79 -3.65 -6.57 -18.97
CA GLY A 79 -3.96 -6.77 -20.40
C GLY A 79 -3.11 -5.89 -21.32
N LYS A 80 -2.77 -4.65 -20.94
CA LYS A 80 -1.90 -3.76 -21.72
C LYS A 80 -0.48 -4.31 -21.92
N ILE A 81 -0.01 -5.10 -20.98
CA ILE A 81 1.32 -5.75 -21.06
C ILE A 81 1.25 -7.19 -21.59
N GLY A 82 0.08 -7.60 -22.10
CA GLY A 82 -0.11 -8.90 -22.76
C GLY A 82 -0.33 -10.08 -21.83
N LEU A 83 -0.69 -9.85 -20.55
CA LEU A 83 -1.05 -10.90 -19.63
C LEU A 83 -2.52 -11.28 -19.78
N GLU A 84 -2.81 -12.58 -19.78
CA GLU A 84 -4.16 -13.11 -19.61
C GLU A 84 -4.49 -13.15 -18.13
N THR A 85 -5.70 -12.74 -17.77
CA THR A 85 -6.14 -12.63 -16.36
C THR A 85 -7.47 -13.33 -16.16
N GLU A 86 -7.69 -13.82 -14.96
CA GLU A 86 -8.94 -14.40 -14.50
C GLU A 86 -9.29 -13.85 -13.12
N LYS A 87 -10.54 -13.42 -12.92
CA LYS A 87 -11.05 -13.04 -11.61
C LYS A 87 -11.71 -14.24 -10.95
N ILE A 88 -11.18 -14.66 -9.82
CA ILE A 88 -11.74 -15.75 -9.02
C ILE A 88 -12.63 -15.12 -7.94
N PRO A 89 -13.96 -15.30 -7.98
CA PRO A 89 -14.85 -14.74 -6.98
C PRO A 89 -14.69 -15.45 -5.64
N VAL A 90 -14.57 -14.68 -4.57
CA VAL A 90 -14.57 -15.17 -3.19
C VAL A 90 -15.64 -14.44 -2.38
N THR A 91 -16.33 -15.18 -1.51
CA THR A 91 -17.32 -14.56 -0.60
C THR A 91 -16.60 -14.08 0.64
N VAL A 92 -16.84 -12.81 1.01
CA VAL A 92 -16.27 -12.17 2.19
C VAL A 92 -17.35 -11.39 2.94
N ASP A 93 -17.16 -11.21 4.25
CA ASP A 93 -17.98 -10.31 5.02
C ASP A 93 -17.69 -8.87 4.62
N LYS A 94 -18.73 -8.15 4.16
CA LYS A 94 -18.60 -6.75 3.80
C LYS A 94 -18.73 -5.88 5.04
N TRP A 95 -17.77 -4.98 5.23
CA TRP A 95 -17.84 -3.95 6.25
C TRP A 95 -17.60 -2.58 5.62
N GLN A 96 -18.33 -1.58 6.09
CA GLN A 96 -18.20 -0.21 5.63
C GLN A 96 -18.18 0.73 6.84
N PHE A 97 -17.15 1.57 6.92
CA PHE A 97 -17.11 2.66 7.86
C PHE A 97 -18.04 3.79 7.39
N ASN A 98 -19.06 4.10 8.16
CA ASN A 98 -19.96 5.21 7.86
C ASN A 98 -19.57 6.46 8.63
N SER A 99 -19.43 6.34 9.95
CA SER A 99 -19.00 7.42 10.83
C SER A 99 -18.67 6.88 12.21
N ALA A 100 -17.85 7.60 12.93
CA ALA A 100 -17.67 7.41 14.37
C ALA A 100 -17.53 8.79 15.05
N SER A 101 -18.06 8.92 16.25
CA SER A 101 -17.89 10.13 17.05
C SER A 101 -17.84 9.78 18.53
N LEU A 102 -17.03 10.49 19.29
CA LEU A 102 -16.95 10.42 20.73
C LEU A 102 -17.10 11.84 21.28
N LYS A 103 -18.03 12.01 22.23
CA LYS A 103 -18.29 13.29 22.90
C LYS A 103 -18.17 13.11 24.40
N ILE A 104 -17.62 14.10 25.08
CA ILE A 104 -17.61 14.13 26.55
C ILE A 104 -18.77 15.01 26.98
N GLU A 105 -19.74 14.44 27.69
CA GLU A 105 -20.92 15.16 28.17
C GLU A 105 -20.54 16.34 29.09
N GLY A 106 -21.25 17.44 28.93
CA GLY A 106 -20.98 18.67 29.68
C GLY A 106 -19.75 19.46 29.19
N THR A 107 -19.16 19.08 28.08
CA THR A 107 -18.01 19.79 27.45
C THR A 107 -18.23 19.98 25.97
N ASP A 108 -17.41 20.86 25.36
CA ASP A 108 -17.35 21.02 23.89
C ASP A 108 -16.37 20.05 23.21
N ILE A 109 -15.85 19.07 23.96
CA ILE A 109 -14.87 18.12 23.44
C ILE A 109 -15.59 17.06 22.61
N GLN A 110 -15.24 17.03 21.33
CA GLN A 110 -15.70 16.03 20.37
C GLN A 110 -14.48 15.48 19.61
N MET A 111 -14.41 14.17 19.46
CA MET A 111 -13.37 13.47 18.75
C MET A 111 -14.01 12.58 17.67
N MET A 112 -13.28 12.31 16.61
CA MET A 112 -13.63 11.31 15.60
C MET A 112 -12.68 10.13 15.77
N PRO A 113 -13.09 9.08 16.50
CA PRO A 113 -12.25 7.91 16.72
C PRO A 113 -12.15 7.07 15.44
N ALA A 114 -11.07 6.32 15.34
CA ALA A 114 -10.98 5.22 14.38
C ALA A 114 -11.87 4.06 14.85
N SER A 115 -12.27 3.21 13.91
CA SER A 115 -13.09 2.04 14.18
C SER A 115 -12.41 0.79 13.64
N TYR A 116 -12.44 -0.29 14.39
CA TYR A 116 -12.04 -1.60 13.89
C TYR A 116 -13.12 -2.17 12.97
N GLN A 117 -12.68 -2.97 12.00
CA GLN A 117 -13.58 -3.72 11.13
C GLN A 117 -14.54 -4.58 11.98
N LEU A 118 -15.80 -4.65 11.56
CA LEU A 118 -16.88 -5.39 12.23
C LEU A 118 -17.25 -4.87 13.62
N SER A 119 -16.76 -3.69 14.02
CA SER A 119 -17.21 -3.02 15.24
C SER A 119 -18.30 -1.98 14.94
N GLY A 120 -19.12 -1.68 15.92
CA GLY A 120 -20.16 -0.66 15.80
C GLY A 120 -20.98 -0.51 17.08
N THR A 121 -21.80 0.54 17.09
CA THR A 121 -22.81 0.78 18.14
C THR A 121 -24.20 0.82 17.52
N SER A 122 -25.24 0.89 18.34
CA SER A 122 -26.56 1.27 17.87
C SER A 122 -26.56 2.69 17.28
N LYS A 123 -27.62 3.07 16.56
CA LYS A 123 -27.74 4.43 16.01
C LYS A 123 -27.78 5.51 17.09
N GLU A 124 -28.29 5.16 18.25
CA GLU A 124 -28.37 6.04 19.42
C GLU A 124 -27.01 6.22 20.11
N GLY A 125 -26.03 5.36 19.77
CA GLY A 125 -24.73 5.35 20.43
C GLY A 125 -24.76 4.66 21.79
N ILE A 126 -23.69 4.88 22.55
CA ILE A 126 -23.52 4.38 23.92
C ILE A 126 -23.13 5.57 24.78
N VAL A 127 -23.81 5.72 25.92
CA VAL A 127 -23.45 6.69 26.97
C VAL A 127 -23.00 5.91 28.18
N ALA A 128 -21.75 6.08 28.58
CA ALA A 128 -21.17 5.36 29.73
C ALA A 128 -20.02 6.17 30.32
N GLU A 129 -19.68 5.85 31.55
CA GLU A 129 -18.49 6.35 32.24
C GLU A 129 -17.24 5.92 31.47
N MET A 130 -16.21 6.76 31.47
CA MET A 130 -14.96 6.52 30.79
C MET A 130 -13.84 6.19 31.79
N VAL A 131 -13.07 5.15 31.53
CA VAL A 131 -11.97 4.68 32.38
C VAL A 131 -10.69 4.57 31.55
N ASP A 132 -9.65 5.25 31.97
CA ASP A 132 -8.31 5.12 31.41
C ASP A 132 -7.62 3.86 31.94
N VAL A 133 -7.23 2.95 31.04
CA VAL A 133 -6.47 1.73 31.34
C VAL A 133 -5.04 1.77 30.76
N GLY A 134 -4.55 2.95 30.37
CA GLY A 134 -3.17 3.13 29.94
C GLY A 134 -2.87 2.39 28.63
N ASN A 135 -1.98 1.40 28.64
CA ASN A 135 -1.62 0.65 27.43
C ASN A 135 -2.54 -0.53 27.11
N GLY A 136 -3.57 -0.79 27.93
CA GLY A 136 -4.51 -1.89 27.72
C GLY A 136 -3.91 -3.29 27.93
N THR A 137 -2.81 -3.42 28.67
CA THR A 137 -2.26 -4.72 29.04
C THR A 137 -3.07 -5.35 30.16
N ALA A 138 -2.97 -6.66 30.36
CA ALA A 138 -3.68 -7.34 31.46
C ALA A 138 -3.40 -6.69 32.82
N ALA A 139 -2.17 -6.25 33.08
CA ALA A 139 -1.79 -5.57 34.32
C ALA A 139 -2.47 -4.20 34.49
N ASP A 140 -2.73 -3.50 33.37
CA ASP A 140 -3.39 -2.19 33.39
C ASP A 140 -4.88 -2.28 33.78
N TYR A 141 -5.49 -3.45 33.62
CA TYR A 141 -6.88 -3.73 34.04
C TYR A 141 -7.00 -4.18 35.51
N GLU A 142 -5.90 -4.59 36.17
CA GLU A 142 -5.92 -5.07 37.52
C GLU A 142 -6.48 -4.00 38.49
N GLY A 143 -7.50 -4.37 39.25
CA GLY A 143 -8.16 -3.49 40.22
C GLY A 143 -9.02 -2.38 39.64
N LYS A 144 -9.22 -2.34 38.33
CA LYS A 144 -10.12 -1.38 37.69
C LYS A 144 -11.48 -2.02 37.38
N ASP A 145 -12.53 -1.34 37.78
CA ASP A 145 -13.90 -1.66 37.38
C ASP A 145 -14.17 -1.08 35.99
N VAL A 146 -14.24 -1.94 34.99
CA VAL A 146 -14.42 -1.54 33.56
C VAL A 146 -15.72 -2.07 32.96
N GLU A 147 -16.49 -2.86 33.71
CA GLU A 147 -17.74 -3.43 33.23
C GLU A 147 -18.75 -2.35 32.87
N GLY A 148 -19.27 -2.37 31.64
CA GLY A 148 -20.24 -1.38 31.15
C GLY A 148 -19.66 0.02 30.90
N LYS A 149 -18.35 0.18 30.93
CA LYS A 149 -17.67 1.47 30.73
C LYS A 149 -16.97 1.56 29.37
N ILE A 150 -16.69 2.78 28.95
CA ILE A 150 -15.83 3.08 27.79
C ILE A 150 -14.39 3.09 28.27
N VAL A 151 -13.57 2.23 27.70
CA VAL A 151 -12.16 2.08 28.06
C VAL A 151 -11.29 2.89 27.09
N LEU A 152 -10.34 3.66 27.65
CA LEU A 152 -9.32 4.42 26.93
C LEU A 152 -7.93 3.84 27.16
#